data_da32542c4ff5f1dadc4d4078f1dcb823
#
_entry.id   da32542c4ff5f1dadc4d4078f1dcb823
#
_cell.length_a   1.000
_cell.length_b   1.000
_cell.length_c   1.000
_cell.angle_alpha   90.00
_cell.angle_beta   90.00
_cell.angle_gamma   90.00
#
_symmetry.space_group_name_H-M   'P 1'
#
loop_
_entity.id
_entity.type
_entity.pdbx_description
1 polymer ?
#
loop_
_entity_poly.entity_id
_entity_poly.type
_entity_poly.pdbx_seq_one_letter_code
_entity_poly.pdbx_strand_id
1 'polypeptide(L)'
;AKAYNKLVDLAMKQFNDQQSIQQTNQIMKKNDPVDEAAMSEGAYNALINAIECYKYDQLPNAKGKVAPKFNNNASRVWGARVQLVNAGQTAAQNSKADEVLKYWGAFLDTDNEPLFASVDQKQKDSEKEYIGQVALFAARYAYQAKDAARCEKYCDIAMKSEKEAKDALNLKLYVMKDGLKTHEDSLAYVNKLKDIFAKDETNEVVLDGLNSMFSSLKMEKEQTELLDAAIAKNPNNFVALANKGMMYIQKNDAD
;
A
#
# COMPACT_ATOMS: atom_id res chain seq x y z
N ALA A 1 19.55 21.42 -6.41
CA ALA A 1 19.32 20.62 -7.61
C ALA A 1 20.60 20.00 -8.17
N LYS A 2 21.64 20.79 -8.60
CA LYS A 2 22.83 20.26 -9.30
C LYS A 2 23.58 19.16 -8.56
N ALA A 3 23.73 19.26 -7.24
CA ALA A 3 24.40 18.21 -6.44
C ALA A 3 23.58 16.90 -6.45
N TYR A 4 22.27 16.99 -6.23
CA TYR A 4 21.38 15.85 -6.32
C TYR A 4 21.35 15.23 -7.71
N ASN A 5 21.38 16.03 -8.78
CA ASN A 5 21.46 15.47 -10.14
C ASN A 5 22.73 14.65 -10.36
N LYS A 6 23.87 15.07 -9.80
CA LYS A 6 25.10 14.24 -9.85
C LYS A 6 24.93 12.90 -9.10
N LEU A 7 24.19 12.90 -7.97
CA LEU A 7 23.89 11.66 -7.26
C LEU A 7 22.93 10.77 -8.08
N VAL A 8 21.97 11.36 -8.79
CA VAL A 8 21.15 10.63 -9.77
C VAL A 8 22.01 9.99 -10.85
N ASP A 9 22.97 10.74 -11.42
CA ASP A 9 23.85 10.23 -12.48
C ASP A 9 24.69 9.03 -12.00
N LEU A 10 25.24 9.10 -10.79
CA LEU A 10 26.00 8.00 -10.19
C LEU A 10 25.14 6.76 -9.90
N ALA A 11 23.97 6.98 -9.31
CA ALA A 11 23.04 5.91 -8.98
C ALA A 11 22.47 5.23 -10.23
N MET A 12 22.12 6.03 -11.26
CA MET A 12 21.67 5.49 -12.55
C MET A 12 22.78 4.72 -13.27
N LYS A 13 24.05 5.16 -13.14
CA LYS A 13 25.16 4.39 -13.70
C LYS A 13 25.26 3.01 -13.03
N GLN A 14 25.21 2.95 -11.71
CA GLN A 14 25.23 1.70 -10.94
C GLN A 14 24.07 0.77 -11.36
N PHE A 15 22.87 1.30 -11.47
CA PHE A 15 21.69 0.56 -11.92
C PHE A 15 21.87 0.03 -13.35
N ASN A 16 22.22 0.91 -14.30
CA ASN A 16 22.34 0.57 -15.71
C ASN A 16 23.45 -0.43 -16.01
N ASP A 17 24.58 -0.36 -15.29
CA ASP A 17 25.68 -1.30 -15.44
C ASP A 17 25.18 -2.74 -15.17
N GLN A 18 24.43 -2.95 -14.10
CA GLN A 18 23.86 -4.27 -13.76
C GLN A 18 22.73 -4.69 -14.68
N GLN A 19 21.84 -3.75 -15.02
CA GLN A 19 20.75 -4.02 -15.96
C GLN A 19 21.27 -4.44 -17.34
N SER A 20 22.36 -3.83 -17.79
CA SER A 20 22.99 -4.19 -19.08
C SER A 20 23.55 -5.61 -19.08
N ILE A 21 24.13 -6.07 -17.97
CA ILE A 21 24.58 -7.47 -17.81
C ILE A 21 23.37 -8.40 -17.88
N GLN A 22 22.29 -8.09 -17.14
CA GLN A 22 21.07 -8.89 -17.13
C GLN A 22 20.45 -9.01 -18.53
N GLN A 23 20.34 -7.89 -19.25
CA GLN A 23 19.81 -7.88 -20.63
C GLN A 23 20.72 -8.65 -21.60
N THR A 24 22.03 -8.50 -21.47
CA THR A 24 23.01 -9.25 -22.29
C THR A 24 22.87 -10.75 -22.05
N ASN A 25 22.72 -11.18 -20.80
CA ASN A 25 22.49 -12.57 -20.43
C ASN A 25 21.24 -13.13 -21.12
N GLN A 26 20.13 -12.37 -21.11
CA GLN A 26 18.88 -12.80 -21.75
C GLN A 26 19.02 -12.94 -23.25
N ILE A 27 19.64 -11.95 -23.92
CA ILE A 27 19.76 -11.94 -25.39
C ILE A 27 20.77 -12.99 -25.88
N MET A 28 21.93 -13.08 -25.20
CA MET A 28 23.05 -13.95 -25.63
C MET A 28 23.04 -15.31 -24.95
N LYS A 29 22.04 -15.62 -24.09
CA LYS A 29 21.96 -16.84 -23.27
C LYS A 29 23.21 -17.08 -22.46
N LYS A 30 23.77 -16.01 -21.87
CA LYS A 30 24.91 -16.02 -20.97
C LYS A 30 24.45 -16.04 -19.52
N ASN A 31 25.36 -16.34 -18.60
CA ASN A 31 25.14 -16.33 -17.15
C ASN A 31 26.24 -15.50 -16.45
N ASP A 32 26.55 -14.32 -16.99
CA ASP A 32 27.47 -13.41 -16.33
C ASP A 32 26.83 -12.95 -15.00
N PRO A 33 27.61 -12.85 -13.90
CA PRO A 33 27.05 -12.51 -12.60
C PRO A 33 26.44 -11.10 -12.59
N VAL A 34 25.20 -10.98 -12.09
CA VAL A 34 24.51 -9.72 -11.87
C VAL A 34 24.53 -9.42 -10.37
N ASP A 35 25.00 -8.25 -9.98
CA ASP A 35 24.89 -7.77 -8.60
C ASP A 35 23.49 -7.15 -8.40
N GLU A 36 22.52 -8.00 -8.01
CA GLU A 36 21.14 -7.57 -7.77
C GLU A 36 21.02 -6.56 -6.62
N ALA A 37 21.89 -6.65 -5.61
CA ALA A 37 21.93 -5.71 -4.51
C ALA A 37 22.38 -4.31 -5.00
N ALA A 38 23.46 -4.25 -5.78
CA ALA A 38 23.92 -3.01 -6.40
C ALA A 38 22.87 -2.42 -7.35
N MET A 39 22.17 -3.26 -8.13
CA MET A 39 21.10 -2.83 -9.03
C MET A 39 19.94 -2.21 -8.25
N SER A 40 19.47 -2.87 -7.20
CA SER A 40 18.34 -2.43 -6.36
C SER A 40 18.68 -1.14 -5.62
N GLU A 41 19.90 -1.05 -5.06
CA GLU A 41 20.39 0.15 -4.37
C GLU A 41 20.57 1.32 -5.34
N GLY A 42 21.08 1.06 -6.54
CA GLY A 42 21.17 2.06 -7.61
C GLY A 42 19.81 2.60 -7.99
N ALA A 43 18.83 1.73 -8.20
CA ALA A 43 17.44 2.12 -8.51
C ALA A 43 16.82 2.99 -7.40
N TYR A 44 16.94 2.57 -6.14
CA TYR A 44 16.44 3.29 -4.99
C TYR A 44 17.08 4.67 -4.85
N ASN A 45 18.41 4.73 -4.89
CA ASN A 45 19.14 5.98 -4.74
C ASN A 45 18.89 6.95 -5.92
N ALA A 46 18.73 6.44 -7.13
CA ALA A 46 18.36 7.25 -8.29
C ALA A 46 17.00 7.92 -8.08
N LEU A 47 16.00 7.15 -7.63
CA LEU A 47 14.65 7.65 -7.37
C LEU A 47 14.65 8.74 -6.28
N ILE A 48 15.21 8.46 -5.11
CA ILE A 48 15.19 9.40 -3.98
C ILE A 48 15.94 10.69 -4.32
N ASN A 49 17.13 10.57 -4.94
CA ASN A 49 17.90 11.75 -5.34
C ASN A 49 17.23 12.55 -6.47
N ALA A 50 16.48 11.89 -7.36
CA ALA A 50 15.72 12.60 -8.40
C ALA A 50 14.56 13.41 -7.82
N ILE A 51 13.86 12.88 -6.82
CA ILE A 51 12.80 13.61 -6.10
C ILE A 51 13.40 14.83 -5.38
N GLU A 52 14.48 14.65 -4.65
CA GLU A 52 15.16 15.79 -4.02
C GLU A 52 15.70 16.80 -5.07
N CYS A 53 16.27 16.31 -6.16
CA CYS A 53 16.68 17.18 -7.26
C CYS A 53 15.51 18.03 -7.78
N TYR A 54 14.35 17.40 -8.00
CA TYR A 54 13.15 18.09 -8.48
C TYR A 54 12.69 19.16 -7.49
N LYS A 55 12.60 18.87 -6.20
CA LYS A 55 12.19 19.85 -5.17
C LYS A 55 13.05 21.11 -5.23
N TYR A 56 14.36 20.97 -5.31
CA TYR A 56 15.27 22.11 -5.39
C TYR A 56 15.31 22.76 -6.77
N ASP A 57 15.00 22.06 -7.84
CA ASP A 57 15.00 22.59 -9.21
C ASP A 57 13.77 23.45 -9.48
N GLN A 58 12.69 23.27 -8.73
CA GLN A 58 11.48 24.08 -8.77
C GLN A 58 11.58 25.38 -7.95
N LEU A 59 12.66 25.60 -7.20
CA LEU A 59 12.85 26.82 -6.43
C LEU A 59 13.27 28.00 -7.33
N PRO A 60 12.83 29.24 -7.03
CA PRO A 60 13.29 30.43 -7.72
C PRO A 60 14.81 30.57 -7.62
N ASN A 61 15.43 30.97 -8.73
CA ASN A 61 16.84 31.34 -8.75
C ASN A 61 17.07 32.73 -8.12
N ALA A 62 18.32 33.18 -8.06
CA ALA A 62 18.68 34.50 -7.49
C ALA A 62 17.98 35.71 -8.17
N LYS A 63 17.37 35.54 -9.34
CA LYS A 63 16.59 36.56 -10.06
C LYS A 63 15.07 36.39 -9.84
N GLY A 64 14.65 35.53 -8.90
CA GLY A 64 13.24 35.25 -8.60
C GLY A 64 12.50 34.38 -9.65
N LYS A 65 13.22 33.81 -10.64
CA LYS A 65 12.62 33.02 -11.71
C LYS A 65 12.76 31.54 -11.44
N VAL A 66 11.67 30.77 -11.59
CA VAL A 66 11.68 29.31 -11.63
C VAL A 66 12.11 28.90 -13.05
N ALA A 67 13.23 28.19 -13.15
CA ALA A 67 13.80 27.74 -14.42
C ALA A 67 14.40 26.32 -14.25
N PRO A 68 13.56 25.28 -14.22
CA PRO A 68 13.99 23.91 -14.01
C PRO A 68 14.93 23.41 -15.13
N LYS A 69 15.97 22.69 -14.74
CA LYS A 69 17.00 22.18 -15.66
C LYS A 69 17.05 20.67 -15.75
N PHE A 70 16.45 19.98 -14.79
CA PHE A 70 16.59 18.53 -14.62
C PHE A 70 15.26 17.78 -14.75
N ASN A 71 14.31 18.33 -15.51
CA ASN A 71 12.98 17.72 -15.75
C ASN A 71 13.08 16.32 -16.41
N ASN A 72 14.16 16.06 -17.16
CA ASN A 72 14.41 14.76 -17.78
C ASN A 72 14.67 13.62 -16.76
N ASN A 73 14.91 13.94 -15.49
CA ASN A 73 15.05 12.92 -14.48
C ASN A 73 13.77 12.07 -14.33
N ALA A 74 12.59 12.65 -14.60
CA ALA A 74 11.33 11.89 -14.57
C ALA A 74 11.40 10.61 -15.44
N SER A 75 11.70 10.76 -16.72
CA SER A 75 11.80 9.63 -17.65
C SER A 75 13.01 8.72 -17.37
N ARG A 76 14.11 9.28 -16.90
CA ARG A 76 15.33 8.53 -16.59
C ARG A 76 15.14 7.55 -15.43
N VAL A 77 14.46 7.98 -14.36
CA VAL A 77 14.31 7.15 -13.14
C VAL A 77 13.02 6.36 -13.10
N TRP A 78 12.11 6.55 -14.05
CA TRP A 78 10.84 5.81 -14.07
C TRP A 78 11.06 4.30 -14.12
N GLY A 79 11.90 3.82 -15.04
CA GLY A 79 12.23 2.39 -15.14
C GLY A 79 12.93 1.84 -13.90
N ALA A 80 13.82 2.63 -13.28
CA ALA A 80 14.44 2.28 -12.02
C ALA A 80 13.42 2.18 -10.88
N ARG A 81 12.44 3.11 -10.82
CA ARG A 81 11.34 3.04 -9.85
C ARG A 81 10.54 1.74 -10.00
N VAL A 82 10.16 1.38 -11.22
CA VAL A 82 9.44 0.12 -11.50
C VAL A 82 10.27 -1.11 -11.07
N GLN A 83 11.58 -1.07 -11.24
CA GLN A 83 12.47 -2.16 -10.81
C GLN A 83 12.45 -2.40 -9.29
N LEU A 84 12.05 -1.42 -8.48
CA LEU A 84 11.90 -1.58 -7.03
C LEU A 84 10.82 -2.62 -6.67
N VAL A 85 9.88 -2.91 -7.56
CA VAL A 85 8.92 -4.01 -7.38
C VAL A 85 9.65 -5.36 -7.32
N ASN A 86 10.56 -5.61 -8.27
CA ASN A 86 11.38 -6.82 -8.30
C ASN A 86 12.36 -6.87 -7.12
N ALA A 87 12.97 -5.72 -6.79
CA ALA A 87 13.86 -5.62 -5.63
C ALA A 87 13.16 -6.01 -4.31
N GLY A 88 11.96 -5.51 -4.10
CA GLY A 88 11.15 -5.88 -2.93
C GLY A 88 10.73 -7.35 -2.96
N GLN A 89 10.42 -7.91 -4.12
CA GLN A 89 10.10 -9.33 -4.26
C GLN A 89 11.32 -10.22 -3.92
N THR A 90 12.50 -9.89 -4.42
CA THR A 90 13.76 -10.58 -4.07
C THR A 90 14.04 -10.47 -2.57
N ALA A 91 13.85 -9.29 -1.97
CA ALA A 91 13.98 -9.10 -0.53
C ALA A 91 12.99 -9.98 0.26
N ALA A 92 11.74 -10.09 -0.19
CA ALA A 92 10.71 -10.95 0.44
C ALA A 92 11.09 -12.43 0.38
N GLN A 93 11.57 -12.91 -0.77
CA GLN A 93 12.06 -14.29 -0.95
C GLN A 93 13.24 -14.62 -0.02
N ASN A 94 14.06 -13.62 0.27
CA ASN A 94 15.22 -13.74 1.17
C ASN A 94 14.88 -13.40 2.64
N SER A 95 13.60 -13.23 2.99
CA SER A 95 13.12 -12.91 4.34
C SER A 95 13.71 -11.62 4.93
N LYS A 96 14.02 -10.63 4.08
CA LYS A 96 14.61 -9.34 4.47
C LYS A 96 13.52 -8.27 4.59
N ALA A 97 12.75 -8.30 5.65
CA ALA A 97 11.56 -7.45 5.86
C ALA A 97 11.84 -5.94 5.70
N ASP A 98 12.99 -5.46 6.21
CA ASP A 98 13.35 -4.04 6.13
C ASP A 98 13.63 -3.62 4.68
N GLU A 99 14.27 -4.48 3.88
CA GLU A 99 14.50 -4.23 2.45
C GLU A 99 13.19 -4.26 1.65
N VAL A 100 12.25 -5.15 2.03
CA VAL A 100 10.89 -5.17 1.44
C VAL A 100 10.22 -3.82 1.63
N LEU A 101 10.16 -3.34 2.87
CA LEU A 101 9.53 -2.05 3.19
C LEU A 101 10.29 -0.86 2.58
N LYS A 102 11.60 -0.97 2.40
CA LYS A 102 12.42 0.03 1.72
C LYS A 102 12.04 0.14 0.24
N TYR A 103 12.06 -0.99 -0.49
CA TYR A 103 11.89 -0.97 -1.95
C TYR A 103 10.43 -0.84 -2.37
N TRP A 104 9.53 -1.68 -1.85
CA TRP A 104 8.10 -1.54 -2.15
C TRP A 104 7.54 -0.23 -1.60
N GLY A 105 7.99 0.20 -0.39
CA GLY A 105 7.61 1.48 0.15
C GLY A 105 8.01 2.63 -0.77
N ALA A 106 9.25 2.67 -1.23
CA ALA A 106 9.70 3.70 -2.16
C ALA A 106 8.90 3.70 -3.47
N PHE A 107 8.56 2.52 -4.02
CA PHE A 107 7.71 2.40 -5.20
C PHE A 107 6.31 2.99 -4.95
N LEU A 108 5.64 2.58 -3.87
CA LEU A 108 4.27 2.98 -3.55
C LEU A 108 4.16 4.46 -3.14
N ASP A 109 5.10 4.93 -2.33
CA ASP A 109 5.09 6.28 -1.76
C ASP A 109 5.35 7.36 -2.82
N THR A 110 5.96 6.99 -3.94
CA THR A 110 6.34 7.92 -5.01
C THR A 110 5.41 7.90 -6.23
N ASP A 111 4.31 7.17 -6.17
CA ASP A 111 3.35 7.05 -7.29
C ASP A 111 2.81 8.41 -7.76
N ASN A 112 2.51 9.30 -6.82
CA ASN A 112 1.96 10.63 -7.10
C ASN A 112 2.98 11.77 -6.95
N GLU A 113 4.29 11.48 -6.99
CA GLU A 113 5.31 12.52 -6.91
C GLU A 113 5.22 13.49 -8.10
N PRO A 114 5.27 14.81 -7.85
CA PRO A 114 5.20 15.81 -8.92
C PRO A 114 6.27 15.65 -9.99
N LEU A 115 7.42 15.06 -9.66
CA LEU A 115 8.47 14.68 -10.60
C LEU A 115 7.90 13.89 -11.78
N PHE A 116 6.93 12.99 -11.54
CA PHE A 116 6.36 12.09 -12.54
C PHE A 116 5.13 12.66 -13.26
N ALA A 117 4.80 13.95 -13.06
CA ALA A 117 3.64 14.55 -13.74
C ALA A 117 3.72 14.45 -15.27
N SER A 118 4.93 14.50 -15.83
CA SER A 118 5.19 14.43 -17.28
C SER A 118 5.35 13.01 -17.84
N VAL A 119 5.30 11.96 -17.00
CA VAL A 119 5.37 10.56 -17.45
C VAL A 119 4.08 10.22 -18.20
N ASP A 120 4.23 9.48 -19.30
CA ASP A 120 3.13 9.06 -20.15
C ASP A 120 2.07 8.26 -19.36
N GLN A 121 0.79 8.59 -19.62
CA GLN A 121 -0.33 7.98 -18.89
C GLN A 121 -0.40 6.47 -19.11
N LYS A 122 -0.05 5.96 -20.29
CA LYS A 122 -0.03 4.54 -20.58
C LYS A 122 0.99 3.79 -19.72
N GLN A 123 2.15 4.41 -19.44
CA GLN A 123 3.15 3.84 -18.53
C GLN A 123 2.61 3.77 -17.10
N LYS A 124 1.91 4.82 -16.63
CA LYS A 124 1.27 4.82 -15.31
C LYS A 124 0.12 3.80 -15.24
N ASP A 125 -0.66 3.68 -16.30
CA ASP A 125 -1.79 2.74 -16.33
C ASP A 125 -1.33 1.28 -16.30
N SER A 126 -0.15 0.96 -16.85
CA SER A 126 0.40 -0.39 -16.78
C SER A 126 0.71 -0.85 -15.35
N GLU A 127 0.94 0.07 -14.42
CA GLU A 127 1.16 -0.25 -13.00
C GLU A 127 -0.13 -0.65 -12.28
N LYS A 128 -1.29 -0.25 -12.77
CA LYS A 128 -2.60 -0.56 -12.17
C LYS A 128 -2.86 -2.07 -12.06
N GLU A 129 -2.23 -2.86 -12.92
CA GLU A 129 -2.39 -4.31 -12.93
C GLU A 129 -1.78 -4.99 -11.70
N TYR A 130 -0.75 -4.39 -11.08
CA TYR A 130 0.01 -5.01 -9.99
C TYR A 130 0.19 -4.12 -8.75
N ILE A 131 -0.03 -2.81 -8.83
CA ILE A 131 0.19 -1.89 -7.68
C ILE A 131 -0.64 -2.27 -6.46
N GLY A 132 -1.86 -2.75 -6.65
CA GLY A 132 -2.74 -3.22 -5.57
C GLY A 132 -2.14 -4.40 -4.83
N GLN A 133 -1.62 -5.38 -5.56
CA GLN A 133 -0.98 -6.57 -5.00
C GLN A 133 0.30 -6.21 -4.24
N VAL A 134 1.16 -5.38 -4.83
CA VAL A 134 2.39 -4.88 -4.16
C VAL A 134 2.02 -4.15 -2.88
N ALA A 135 1.00 -3.30 -2.90
CA ALA A 135 0.53 -2.55 -1.75
C ALA A 135 -0.01 -3.47 -0.64
N LEU A 136 -0.80 -4.50 -0.98
CA LEU A 136 -1.31 -5.45 0.00
C LEU A 136 -0.17 -6.23 0.68
N PHE A 137 0.82 -6.68 -0.09
CA PHE A 137 1.99 -7.36 0.48
C PHE A 137 2.82 -6.40 1.35
N ALA A 138 3.09 -5.19 0.90
CA ALA A 138 3.80 -4.18 1.69
C ALA A 138 3.05 -3.85 3.00
N ALA A 139 1.72 -3.78 2.96
CA ALA A 139 0.89 -3.61 4.15
C ALA A 139 1.08 -4.74 5.17
N ARG A 140 1.12 -5.99 4.71
CA ARG A 140 1.38 -7.16 5.58
C ARG A 140 2.76 -7.10 6.25
N TYR A 141 3.80 -6.68 5.52
CA TYR A 141 5.13 -6.47 6.08
C TYR A 141 5.16 -5.30 7.07
N ALA A 142 4.47 -4.19 6.77
CA ALA A 142 4.33 -3.06 7.68
C ALA A 142 3.61 -3.47 8.98
N TYR A 143 2.56 -4.30 8.88
CA TYR A 143 1.89 -4.87 10.05
C TYR A 143 2.83 -5.72 10.91
N GLN A 144 3.61 -6.63 10.29
CA GLN A 144 4.59 -7.45 11.00
C GLN A 144 5.67 -6.60 11.69
N ALA A 145 6.07 -5.49 11.05
CA ALA A 145 7.00 -4.50 11.63
C ALA A 145 6.34 -3.59 12.69
N LYS A 146 5.06 -3.78 13.01
CA LYS A 146 4.26 -2.94 13.93
C LYS A 146 4.18 -1.48 13.51
N ASP A 147 4.28 -1.21 12.21
CA ASP A 147 4.10 0.11 11.62
C ASP A 147 2.66 0.26 11.10
N ALA A 148 1.75 0.56 12.05
CA ALA A 148 0.34 0.71 11.75
C ALA A 148 0.07 1.79 10.70
N ALA A 149 0.80 2.91 10.74
CA ALA A 149 0.61 4.02 9.82
C ALA A 149 0.92 3.62 8.37
N ARG A 150 2.05 2.93 8.13
CA ARG A 150 2.37 2.41 6.79
C ARG A 150 1.42 1.30 6.37
N CYS A 151 1.02 0.42 7.30
CA CYS A 151 0.05 -0.63 7.01
C CYS A 151 -1.27 -0.03 6.52
N GLU A 152 -1.87 0.92 7.24
CA GLU A 152 -3.10 1.58 6.83
C GLU A 152 -2.96 2.28 5.48
N LYS A 153 -1.86 3.04 5.28
CA LYS A 153 -1.56 3.73 4.02
C LYS A 153 -1.53 2.77 2.83
N TYR A 154 -0.84 1.64 2.97
CA TYR A 154 -0.71 0.68 1.88
C TYR A 154 -2.00 -0.12 1.67
N CYS A 155 -2.79 -0.38 2.72
CA CYS A 155 -4.14 -0.89 2.56
C CYS A 155 -5.02 0.06 1.74
N ASP A 156 -4.94 1.39 1.94
CA ASP A 156 -5.69 2.36 1.16
C ASP A 156 -5.32 2.36 -0.33
N ILE A 157 -4.06 2.07 -0.66
CA ILE A 157 -3.63 1.87 -2.05
C ILE A 157 -4.19 0.55 -2.59
N ALA A 158 -4.06 -0.55 -1.85
CA ALA A 158 -4.53 -1.86 -2.26
C ALA A 158 -6.05 -1.93 -2.44
N MET A 159 -6.83 -1.20 -1.62
CA MET A 159 -8.28 -1.11 -1.73
C MET A 159 -8.78 -0.48 -3.04
N LYS A 160 -7.92 0.17 -3.82
CA LYS A 160 -8.27 0.68 -5.15
C LYS A 160 -8.29 -0.42 -6.22
N SER A 161 -7.71 -1.58 -5.93
CA SER A 161 -7.74 -2.76 -6.79
C SER A 161 -8.92 -3.65 -6.40
N GLU A 162 -9.78 -3.98 -7.34
CA GLU A 162 -10.95 -4.83 -7.10
C GLU A 162 -10.58 -6.20 -6.52
N LYS A 163 -9.43 -6.76 -6.94
CA LYS A 163 -8.96 -8.07 -6.48
C LYS A 163 -8.50 -8.06 -5.02
N GLU A 164 -7.83 -7.00 -4.59
CA GLU A 164 -7.21 -6.89 -3.28
C GLU A 164 -8.07 -6.14 -2.26
N ALA A 165 -9.14 -5.46 -2.71
CA ALA A 165 -9.94 -4.56 -1.88
C ALA A 165 -10.47 -5.22 -0.60
N LYS A 166 -10.98 -6.45 -0.69
CA LYS A 166 -11.54 -7.18 0.45
C LYS A 166 -10.45 -7.51 1.48
N ASP A 167 -9.32 -8.06 1.02
CA ASP A 167 -8.22 -8.45 1.91
C ASP A 167 -7.55 -7.23 2.53
N ALA A 168 -7.39 -6.16 1.76
CA ALA A 168 -6.83 -4.90 2.24
C ALA A 168 -7.73 -4.24 3.30
N LEU A 169 -9.05 -4.24 3.08
CA LEU A 169 -10.01 -3.75 4.07
C LEU A 169 -9.95 -4.57 5.36
N ASN A 170 -9.94 -5.90 5.26
CA ASN A 170 -9.80 -6.80 6.41
C ASN A 170 -8.55 -6.46 7.23
N LEU A 171 -7.39 -6.37 6.57
CA LEU A 171 -6.14 -6.05 7.24
C LEU A 171 -6.18 -4.67 7.89
N LYS A 172 -6.71 -3.66 7.19
CA LYS A 172 -6.85 -2.30 7.71
C LYS A 172 -7.71 -2.27 8.97
N LEU A 173 -8.88 -2.90 8.94
CA LEU A 173 -9.79 -2.96 10.07
C LEU A 173 -9.16 -3.70 11.26
N TYR A 174 -8.40 -4.77 10.99
CA TYR A 174 -7.69 -5.50 12.00
C TYR A 174 -6.64 -4.63 12.71
N VAL A 175 -5.80 -3.92 11.95
CA VAL A 175 -4.77 -3.01 12.49
C VAL A 175 -5.39 -1.88 13.30
N MET A 176 -6.47 -1.28 12.80
CA MET A 176 -7.20 -0.25 13.52
C MET A 176 -7.77 -0.77 14.85
N LYS A 177 -8.30 -2.00 14.86
CA LYS A 177 -8.84 -2.65 16.07
C LYS A 177 -7.72 -2.97 17.08
N ASP A 178 -6.57 -3.46 16.61
CA ASP A 178 -5.40 -3.78 17.47
C ASP A 178 -4.82 -2.52 18.15
N GLY A 179 -5.00 -1.36 17.56
CA GLY A 179 -4.59 -0.07 18.09
C GLY A 179 -5.51 0.52 19.17
N LEU A 180 -6.70 -0.07 19.45
CA LEU A 180 -7.66 0.45 20.42
C LEU A 180 -7.15 0.26 21.86
N LYS A 181 -7.12 1.33 22.63
CA LYS A 181 -6.62 1.31 24.01
C LYS A 181 -7.69 1.72 25.04
N THR A 182 -8.66 2.49 24.61
CA THR A 182 -9.69 3.05 25.49
C THR A 182 -11.09 2.72 24.98
N HIS A 183 -12.08 2.89 25.87
CA HIS A 183 -13.48 2.79 25.47
C HIS A 183 -13.86 3.84 24.43
N GLU A 184 -13.30 5.05 24.54
CA GLU A 184 -13.52 6.12 23.57
C GLU A 184 -12.96 5.78 22.18
N ASP A 185 -11.74 5.20 22.14
CA ASP A 185 -11.19 4.69 20.88
C ASP A 185 -12.11 3.65 20.22
N SER A 186 -12.66 2.75 21.04
CA SER A 186 -13.58 1.71 20.58
C SER A 186 -14.88 2.29 20.02
N LEU A 187 -15.45 3.31 20.65
CA LEU A 187 -16.63 4.01 20.14
C LEU A 187 -16.32 4.79 18.85
N ALA A 188 -15.16 5.45 18.79
CA ALA A 188 -14.71 6.14 17.58
C ALA A 188 -14.52 5.16 16.42
N TYR A 189 -13.98 3.97 16.68
CA TYR A 189 -13.84 2.91 15.69
C TYR A 189 -15.20 2.39 15.21
N VAL A 190 -16.16 2.17 16.11
CA VAL A 190 -17.55 1.81 15.75
C VAL A 190 -18.15 2.85 14.81
N ASN A 191 -17.98 4.14 15.09
CA ASN A 191 -18.50 5.20 14.21
C ASN A 191 -17.85 5.15 12.82
N LYS A 192 -16.53 4.91 12.72
CA LYS A 192 -15.87 4.71 11.42
C LYS A 192 -16.42 3.50 10.66
N LEU A 193 -16.65 2.38 11.36
CA LEU A 193 -17.28 1.21 10.73
C LEU A 193 -18.68 1.50 10.23
N LYS A 194 -19.49 2.24 11.01
CA LYS A 194 -20.83 2.67 10.58
C LYS A 194 -20.79 3.53 9.33
N ASP A 195 -19.85 4.47 9.25
CA ASP A 195 -19.66 5.34 8.06
C ASP A 195 -19.24 4.54 6.81
N ILE A 196 -18.43 3.49 6.99
CA ILE A 196 -18.06 2.58 5.89
C ILE A 196 -19.26 1.73 5.48
N PHE A 197 -19.98 1.17 6.45
CA PHE A 197 -21.14 0.31 6.21
C PHE A 197 -22.30 1.08 5.54
N ALA A 198 -22.51 2.33 5.92
CA ALA A 198 -23.54 3.17 5.29
C ALA A 198 -23.30 3.42 3.78
N LYS A 199 -22.05 3.31 3.32
CA LYS A 199 -21.69 3.44 1.89
C LYS A 199 -21.90 2.14 1.13
N ASP A 200 -21.75 1.00 1.79
CA ASP A 200 -21.95 -0.33 1.24
C ASP A 200 -22.47 -1.27 2.33
N GLU A 201 -23.79 -1.31 2.47
CA GLU A 201 -24.47 -2.17 3.44
C GLU A 201 -24.42 -3.66 3.09
N THR A 202 -23.85 -4.01 1.94
CA THR A 202 -23.61 -5.42 1.56
C THR A 202 -22.25 -5.90 1.97
N ASN A 203 -21.43 -5.04 2.55
CA ASN A 203 -20.06 -5.38 2.94
C ASN A 203 -20.02 -6.25 4.20
N GLU A 204 -19.90 -7.55 3.99
CA GLU A 204 -19.91 -8.56 5.07
C GLU A 204 -18.72 -8.39 6.05
N VAL A 205 -17.59 -7.86 5.59
CA VAL A 205 -16.42 -7.62 6.44
C VAL A 205 -16.73 -6.54 7.48
N VAL A 206 -17.36 -5.45 7.03
CA VAL A 206 -17.74 -4.34 7.91
C VAL A 206 -18.90 -4.73 8.82
N LEU A 207 -19.86 -5.52 8.31
CA LEU A 207 -20.95 -6.09 9.11
C LEU A 207 -20.40 -6.92 10.27
N ASP A 208 -19.47 -7.84 10.00
CA ASP A 208 -18.84 -8.68 11.02
C ASP A 208 -18.01 -7.85 12.00
N GLY A 209 -17.28 -6.86 11.52
CA GLY A 209 -16.54 -5.91 12.34
C GLY A 209 -17.43 -5.14 13.32
N LEU A 210 -18.56 -4.60 12.85
CA LEU A 210 -19.58 -3.93 13.69
C LEU A 210 -20.17 -4.87 14.71
N ASN A 211 -20.59 -6.07 14.28
CA ASN A 211 -21.12 -7.08 15.18
C ASN A 211 -20.13 -7.43 16.31
N SER A 212 -18.86 -7.67 15.97
CA SER A 212 -17.79 -7.96 16.94
C SER A 212 -17.59 -6.80 17.94
N MET A 213 -17.63 -5.55 17.45
CA MET A 213 -17.46 -4.37 18.33
C MET A 213 -18.67 -4.18 19.25
N PHE A 214 -19.90 -4.31 18.74
CA PHE A 214 -21.11 -4.20 19.55
C PHE A 214 -21.13 -5.26 20.65
N SER A 215 -20.76 -6.52 20.32
CA SER A 215 -20.63 -7.59 21.31
C SER A 215 -19.61 -7.25 22.39
N SER A 216 -18.41 -6.80 22.00
CA SER A 216 -17.33 -6.43 22.92
C SER A 216 -17.70 -5.26 23.84
N LEU A 217 -18.48 -4.31 23.35
CA LEU A 217 -18.95 -3.14 24.06
C LEU A 217 -20.28 -3.36 24.82
N LYS A 218 -20.85 -4.58 24.75
CA LYS A 218 -22.14 -4.94 25.32
C LYS A 218 -23.30 -4.06 24.81
N MET A 219 -23.23 -3.65 23.54
CA MET A 219 -24.24 -2.86 22.84
C MET A 219 -25.27 -3.81 22.17
N GLU A 220 -25.99 -4.58 22.99
CA GLU A 220 -26.84 -5.68 22.51
C GLU A 220 -28.00 -5.21 21.62
N LYS A 221 -28.55 -4.04 21.92
CA LYS A 221 -29.63 -3.45 21.11
C LYS A 221 -29.16 -3.14 19.71
N GLU A 222 -28.05 -2.43 19.58
CA GLU A 222 -27.46 -2.04 18.30
C GLU A 222 -26.99 -3.27 17.53
N GLN A 223 -26.47 -4.28 18.22
CA GLN A 223 -26.09 -5.56 17.64
C GLN A 223 -27.29 -6.27 17.02
N THR A 224 -28.40 -6.36 17.75
CA THR A 224 -29.63 -6.98 17.28
C THR A 224 -30.21 -6.24 16.08
N GLU A 225 -30.33 -4.92 16.17
CA GLU A 225 -30.85 -4.05 15.09
C GLU A 225 -30.02 -4.21 13.80
N LEU A 226 -28.68 -4.23 13.91
CA LEU A 226 -27.77 -4.42 12.78
C LEU A 226 -28.02 -5.77 12.08
N LEU A 227 -28.05 -6.86 12.84
CA LEU A 227 -28.22 -8.19 12.28
C LEU A 227 -29.60 -8.40 11.69
N ASP A 228 -30.65 -7.89 12.36
CA ASP A 228 -32.04 -7.98 11.87
C ASP A 228 -32.21 -7.19 10.57
N ALA A 229 -31.64 -6.00 10.49
CA ALA A 229 -31.67 -5.19 9.26
C ALA A 229 -30.95 -5.90 8.10
N ALA A 230 -29.78 -6.49 8.36
CA ALA A 230 -29.03 -7.21 7.36
C ALA A 230 -29.77 -8.47 6.85
N ILE A 231 -30.43 -9.24 7.75
CA ILE A 231 -31.24 -10.40 7.40
C ILE A 231 -32.52 -9.98 6.64
N ALA A 232 -33.18 -8.91 7.07
CA ALA A 232 -34.37 -8.40 6.39
C ALA A 232 -34.07 -7.99 4.95
N LYS A 233 -32.89 -7.38 4.72
CA LYS A 233 -32.42 -6.95 3.40
C LYS A 233 -31.99 -8.14 2.53
N ASN A 234 -31.31 -9.11 3.10
CA ASN A 234 -30.88 -10.35 2.45
C ASN A 234 -31.09 -11.55 3.39
N PRO A 235 -32.20 -12.30 3.26
CA PRO A 235 -32.48 -13.47 4.09
C PRO A 235 -31.43 -14.58 4.00
N ASN A 236 -30.59 -14.56 2.98
CA ASN A 236 -29.50 -15.51 2.80
C ASN A 236 -28.13 -14.96 3.21
N ASN A 237 -28.09 -13.83 3.94
CA ASN A 237 -26.84 -13.30 4.46
C ASN A 237 -26.27 -14.22 5.53
N PHE A 238 -25.33 -15.07 5.12
CA PHE A 238 -24.72 -16.08 5.99
C PHE A 238 -24.01 -15.46 7.20
N VAL A 239 -23.31 -14.35 7.02
CA VAL A 239 -22.59 -13.66 8.09
C VAL A 239 -23.56 -13.15 9.15
N ALA A 240 -24.66 -12.50 8.73
CA ALA A 240 -25.67 -12.00 9.66
C ALA A 240 -26.39 -13.14 10.41
N LEU A 241 -26.75 -14.21 9.69
CA LEU A 241 -27.41 -15.38 10.28
C LEU A 241 -26.51 -16.11 11.29
N ALA A 242 -25.23 -16.35 10.94
CA ALA A 242 -24.26 -16.97 11.82
C ALA A 242 -24.01 -16.14 13.09
N ASN A 243 -23.80 -14.84 12.94
CA ASN A 243 -23.60 -13.91 14.06
C ASN A 243 -24.82 -13.82 14.96
N LYS A 244 -26.03 -13.83 14.40
CA LYS A 244 -27.28 -13.84 15.20
C LYS A 244 -27.43 -15.15 15.97
N GLY A 245 -27.14 -16.29 15.34
CA GLY A 245 -27.11 -17.58 16.02
C GLY A 245 -26.13 -17.62 17.18
N MET A 246 -24.89 -17.13 16.98
CA MET A 246 -23.90 -17.02 18.05
C MET A 246 -24.33 -16.12 19.20
N MET A 247 -25.02 -15.03 18.91
CA MET A 247 -25.59 -14.13 19.93
C MET A 247 -26.60 -14.85 20.83
N TYR A 248 -27.49 -15.66 20.26
CA TYR A 248 -28.44 -16.48 21.04
C TYR A 248 -27.76 -17.54 21.88
N ILE A 249 -26.78 -18.25 21.29
CA ILE A 249 -26.00 -19.27 22.03
C ILE A 249 -25.30 -18.63 23.25
N GLN A 250 -24.72 -17.44 23.10
CA GLN A 250 -24.05 -16.72 24.20
C GLN A 250 -25.01 -16.28 25.30
N LYS A 251 -26.28 -16.03 24.96
CA LYS A 251 -27.35 -15.70 25.94
C LYS A 251 -27.98 -16.93 26.60
N ASN A 252 -27.59 -18.15 26.24
CA ASN A 252 -28.29 -19.39 26.57
C ASN A 252 -29.76 -19.43 26.13
N ASP A 253 -30.11 -18.60 25.12
CA ASP A 253 -31.40 -18.62 24.46
C ASP A 253 -31.35 -19.65 23.34
N ALA A 254 -31.54 -20.92 23.71
CA ALA A 254 -31.46 -22.07 22.79
C ALA A 254 -32.81 -22.45 22.17
N ASP A 255 -33.78 -21.52 22.10
CA ASP A 255 -35.10 -21.76 21.49
C ASP A 255 -35.17 -21.23 20.04
#